data_0c85132c03c608df5caaa7359fc9b35d
#
_entry.id   0c85132c03c608df5caaa7359fc9b35d
#
_cell.length_a   1.000
_cell.length_b   1.000
_cell.length_c   1.000
_cell.angle_alpha   90.00
_cell.angle_beta   90.00
_cell.angle_gamma   90.00
#
_symmetry.space_group_name_H-M   'P 1'
#
loop_
_entity.id
_entity.type
_entity.pdbx_description
1 polymer ?
#
loop_
_entity_poly.entity_id
_entity_poly.type
_entity_poly.pdbx_seq_one_letter_code
_entity_poly.pdbx_strand_id
1 'polypeptide(L)'
;LGSDYSVEASVGHIRDIIQPKNVKTDKRYNLTIHENNSELHSYGIDVSGESPSENTWEPWYVVSENSKKTITQLRKALKNVELLYLATDEDREGEAIAWHLVEVLKPKVPFYRMVFHEITEKAIIGALDETRDIDMDLVAAQEARRIMDRMSGFGWSGVMRQVIGGGASGGPVQSPTTRRLVERERERIRFISADYCSLSASVEAKKDVMFNTKLIEINNQKVVSGKNDFDENGELKKSNEVVVLDESRSNSLKEALKSETLSVSSIERSPYQRKPKPPFTTSTFQQEVINKLGGSASAAMGIAQSLYQNGYITYHRTDSTALSDQAIEAARASIETECGIEYLPREVRTYENKTSSAQLAHEAIRPAGETFRHPNELKGDLNKDQLRVYEIIWKRTLASQMTDEKGETARMLLSGAVSFDDSSESQTLTFSTSGRVITHPGFRYIYEETSENDEEIEGEEILPDLPGGETVTI
;
A
#
# COMPACT_ATOMS: atom_id res chain seq x y z
N LEU A 1 26.97 17.81 12.22
CA LEU A 1 26.81 19.27 12.38
C LEU A 1 27.97 19.93 13.14
N GLY A 2 28.92 19.24 13.78
CA GLY A 2 30.02 19.80 14.52
C GLY A 2 29.68 20.31 15.91
N SER A 3 30.71 20.87 16.61
CA SER A 3 30.60 21.30 18.02
C SER A 3 29.76 22.55 18.26
N ASP A 4 29.46 23.30 17.19
CA ASP A 4 28.74 24.59 17.27
C ASP A 4 27.23 24.40 17.33
N TYR A 5 26.74 23.14 17.16
CA TYR A 5 25.33 22.78 17.17
C TYR A 5 25.00 21.91 18.39
N SER A 6 23.85 22.20 19.01
CA SER A 6 23.24 21.35 20.03
C SER A 6 21.91 20.82 19.50
N VAL A 7 21.72 19.51 19.48
CA VAL A 7 20.51 18.85 18.99
C VAL A 7 19.68 18.37 20.17
N GLU A 8 18.43 18.82 20.21
CA GLU A 8 17.46 18.46 21.26
C GLU A 8 16.18 17.92 20.63
N ALA A 9 15.49 16.99 21.27
CA ALA A 9 14.25 16.40 20.78
C ALA A 9 13.01 16.88 21.55
N SER A 10 11.96 17.24 20.82
CA SER A 10 10.64 17.57 21.41
C SER A 10 9.81 16.32 21.81
N VAL A 11 10.14 15.17 21.26
CA VAL A 11 9.41 13.89 21.44
C VAL A 11 7.93 14.03 20.99
N GLY A 12 7.70 14.68 19.84
CA GLY A 12 6.39 14.92 19.24
C GLY A 12 5.69 16.19 19.75
N HIS A 13 4.36 16.19 19.73
CA HIS A 13 3.57 17.34 20.15
C HIS A 13 3.75 17.67 21.63
N ILE A 14 4.11 18.92 21.93
CA ILE A 14 4.29 19.42 23.31
C ILE A 14 3.01 20.01 23.92
N ARG A 15 2.01 20.33 23.09
CA ARG A 15 0.68 20.78 23.52
C ARG A 15 -0.41 20.09 22.70
N ASP A 16 -1.59 19.98 23.28
CA ASP A 16 -2.79 19.44 22.62
C ASP A 16 -4.01 20.22 23.06
N ILE A 17 -5.14 20.06 22.36
CA ILE A 17 -6.40 20.66 22.73
C ILE A 17 -6.81 20.13 24.10
N ILE A 18 -7.25 21.04 24.98
CA ILE A 18 -7.67 20.70 26.36
C ILE A 18 -8.70 19.56 26.36
N GLN A 19 -8.57 18.64 27.30
CA GLN A 19 -9.55 17.54 27.43
C GLN A 19 -10.89 18.08 27.98
N PRO A 20 -12.04 17.59 27.48
CA PRO A 20 -13.36 18.07 27.88
C PRO A 20 -13.59 18.11 29.39
N LYS A 21 -13.10 17.10 30.11
CA LYS A 21 -13.19 17.01 31.58
C LYS A 21 -12.47 18.15 32.31
N ASN A 22 -11.48 18.76 31.68
CA ASN A 22 -10.64 19.79 32.27
C ASN A 22 -11.08 21.21 31.89
N VAL A 23 -11.94 21.38 30.87
CA VAL A 23 -12.36 22.69 30.38
C VAL A 23 -12.98 23.53 31.52
N LYS A 24 -13.90 22.95 32.30
CA LYS A 24 -14.60 23.61 33.39
C LYS A 24 -13.72 23.98 34.57
N THR A 25 -12.58 23.29 34.74
CA THR A 25 -11.68 23.48 35.89
C THR A 25 -10.46 24.32 35.58
N ASP A 26 -10.13 24.53 34.29
CA ASP A 26 -9.00 25.35 33.89
C ASP A 26 -9.37 26.84 33.93
N LYS A 27 -8.75 27.57 34.86
CA LYS A 27 -9.01 29.02 35.07
C LYS A 27 -8.76 29.89 33.84
N ARG A 28 -7.97 29.45 32.88
CA ARG A 28 -7.64 30.17 31.64
C ARG A 28 -8.82 30.21 30.67
N TYR A 29 -9.61 29.15 30.67
CA TYR A 29 -10.75 28.92 29.79
C TYR A 29 -12.11 28.97 30.50
N ASN A 30 -12.13 29.32 31.77
CA ASN A 30 -13.35 29.51 32.57
C ASN A 30 -14.08 30.83 32.20
N LEU A 31 -13.79 31.37 31.03
CA LEU A 31 -14.43 32.54 30.49
C LEU A 31 -15.74 32.14 29.82
N THR A 32 -16.84 32.51 30.47
CA THR A 32 -18.17 32.66 29.88
C THR A 32 -18.53 31.61 28.81
N ILE A 33 -18.90 30.42 29.27
CA ILE A 33 -19.66 29.47 28.45
C ILE A 33 -20.99 30.19 28.15
N HIS A 34 -21.10 30.81 26.99
CA HIS A 34 -22.37 31.33 26.50
C HIS A 34 -23.35 30.13 26.42
N GLU A 35 -24.52 30.27 27.03
CA GLU A 35 -25.52 29.20 27.18
C GLU A 35 -25.94 28.56 25.85
N ASN A 36 -25.73 29.22 24.73
CA ASN A 36 -26.15 28.78 23.39
C ASN A 36 -25.11 27.92 22.65
N ASN A 37 -23.85 27.82 23.10
CA ASN A 37 -22.76 27.09 22.41
C ASN A 37 -21.98 26.15 23.35
N SER A 38 -22.59 25.72 24.44
CA SER A 38 -21.92 24.99 25.53
C SER A 38 -21.27 23.68 25.13
N GLU A 39 -21.78 23.00 24.11
CA GLU A 39 -21.30 21.66 23.75
C GLU A 39 -19.94 21.72 23.04
N LEU A 40 -19.76 22.60 22.06
CA LEU A 40 -18.49 22.75 21.33
C LEU A 40 -17.38 23.33 22.19
N HIS A 41 -17.71 24.32 23.04
CA HIS A 41 -16.79 24.81 24.04
C HIS A 41 -16.33 23.69 24.99
N SER A 42 -17.22 22.74 25.30
CA SER A 42 -16.85 21.58 26.12
C SER A 42 -15.80 20.68 25.43
N TYR A 43 -15.66 20.74 24.11
CA TYR A 43 -14.63 20.05 23.37
C TYR A 43 -13.29 20.79 23.32
N GLY A 44 -13.21 21.99 23.90
CA GLY A 44 -12.00 22.79 23.94
C GLY A 44 -11.74 23.58 22.65
N ILE A 45 -12.81 23.97 21.96
CA ILE A 45 -12.79 24.80 20.74
C ILE A 45 -13.59 26.05 20.99
N ASP A 46 -13.02 27.21 20.66
CA ASP A 46 -13.74 28.48 20.72
C ASP A 46 -14.68 28.63 19.52
N VAL A 47 -15.95 28.87 19.81
CA VAL A 47 -17.03 29.06 18.82
C VAL A 47 -17.84 30.31 19.17
N SER A 48 -17.15 31.39 19.48
CA SER A 48 -17.74 32.62 19.99
C SER A 48 -18.43 33.52 18.95
N GLY A 49 -18.60 33.09 17.71
CA GLY A 49 -19.32 33.84 16.68
C GLY A 49 -20.85 33.74 16.81
N GLU A 50 -21.59 34.71 16.26
CA GLU A 50 -23.07 34.70 16.23
C GLU A 50 -23.63 33.65 15.26
N SER A 51 -22.84 33.22 14.27
CA SER A 51 -23.17 32.16 13.31
C SER A 51 -22.00 31.22 13.09
N PRO A 52 -22.18 29.97 12.54
CA PRO A 52 -21.10 29.07 12.25
C PRO A 52 -20.00 29.63 11.32
N SER A 53 -20.35 30.58 10.45
CA SER A 53 -19.40 31.26 9.56
C SER A 53 -18.57 32.34 10.25
N GLU A 54 -19.04 32.85 11.41
CA GLU A 54 -18.37 33.87 12.21
C GLU A 54 -17.59 33.28 13.38
N ASN A 55 -17.72 31.97 13.64
CA ASN A 55 -16.98 31.33 14.70
C ASN A 55 -15.48 31.37 14.40
N THR A 56 -14.71 31.62 15.44
CA THR A 56 -13.24 31.65 15.35
C THR A 56 -12.63 30.25 15.11
N TRP A 57 -13.34 29.20 15.57
CA TRP A 57 -12.88 27.81 15.54
C TRP A 57 -11.51 27.61 16.17
N GLU A 58 -11.14 28.42 17.16
CA GLU A 58 -9.82 28.44 17.76
C GLU A 58 -9.68 27.31 18.80
N PRO A 59 -8.69 26.39 18.65
CA PRO A 59 -8.46 25.33 19.63
C PRO A 59 -7.84 25.89 20.92
N TRP A 60 -8.36 25.46 22.07
CA TRP A 60 -7.77 25.79 23.35
C TRP A 60 -6.62 24.83 23.70
N TYR A 61 -5.41 25.25 23.37
CA TYR A 61 -4.21 24.43 23.57
C TYR A 61 -3.70 24.47 25.02
N VAL A 62 -3.35 23.31 25.52
CA VAL A 62 -2.67 23.12 26.81
C VAL A 62 -1.39 22.33 26.64
N VAL A 63 -0.37 22.66 27.41
CA VAL A 63 0.86 21.85 27.48
C VAL A 63 0.53 20.53 28.13
N SER A 64 0.91 19.42 27.48
CA SER A 64 0.71 18.09 28.03
C SER A 64 1.60 17.84 29.24
N GLU A 65 1.09 17.10 30.24
CA GLU A 65 1.84 16.81 31.48
C GLU A 65 3.19 16.14 31.18
N ASN A 66 3.19 15.22 30.22
CA ASN A 66 4.39 14.48 29.82
C ASN A 66 5.45 15.36 29.16
N SER A 67 5.05 16.49 28.55
CA SER A 67 5.96 17.39 27.85
C SER A 67 6.60 18.45 28.76
N LYS A 68 6.16 18.61 30.00
CA LYS A 68 6.67 19.66 30.90
C LYS A 68 8.18 19.55 31.16
N LYS A 69 8.69 18.33 31.31
CA LYS A 69 10.14 18.09 31.52
C LYS A 69 10.92 18.48 30.24
N THR A 70 10.47 18.01 29.09
CA THR A 70 11.05 18.32 27.77
C THR A 70 11.09 19.82 27.53
N ILE A 71 9.99 20.53 27.76
CA ILE A 71 9.94 22.00 27.62
C ILE A 71 10.94 22.69 28.54
N THR A 72 11.10 22.19 29.77
CA THR A 72 12.08 22.77 30.70
C THR A 72 13.52 22.56 30.19
N GLN A 73 13.84 21.41 29.61
CA GLN A 73 15.13 21.13 28.99
C GLN A 73 15.37 22.01 27.75
N LEU A 74 14.39 22.09 26.86
CA LEU A 74 14.46 22.94 25.66
C LEU A 74 14.64 24.43 26.02
N ARG A 75 13.92 24.94 27.03
CA ARG A 75 14.11 26.32 27.54
C ARG A 75 15.50 26.54 28.13
N LYS A 76 16.10 25.51 28.75
CA LYS A 76 17.46 25.61 29.28
C LYS A 76 18.49 25.65 28.13
N ALA A 77 18.33 24.79 27.14
CA ALA A 77 19.19 24.78 25.96
C ALA A 77 19.13 26.11 25.20
N LEU A 78 17.92 26.66 25.03
CA LEU A 78 17.67 27.91 24.29
C LEU A 78 18.32 29.16 24.90
N LYS A 79 18.77 29.14 26.17
CA LYS A 79 19.33 30.32 26.84
C LYS A 79 20.67 30.79 26.27
N ASN A 80 21.46 29.88 25.70
CA ASN A 80 22.84 30.12 25.33
C ASN A 80 23.08 29.91 23.82
N VAL A 81 22.04 30.09 22.99
CA VAL A 81 22.14 29.91 21.54
C VAL A 81 21.85 31.25 20.85
N GLU A 82 22.41 31.42 19.68
CA GLU A 82 22.24 32.61 18.84
C GLU A 82 21.10 32.42 17.81
N LEU A 83 20.79 31.16 17.49
CA LEU A 83 19.85 30.81 16.44
C LEU A 83 19.16 29.47 16.77
N LEU A 84 17.89 29.34 16.40
CA LEU A 84 17.09 28.10 16.55
C LEU A 84 16.69 27.55 15.19
N TYR A 85 17.04 26.32 14.91
CA TYR A 85 16.50 25.56 13.78
C TYR A 85 15.42 24.60 14.25
N LEU A 86 14.29 24.58 13.54
CA LEU A 86 13.15 23.70 13.79
C LEU A 86 13.14 22.59 12.75
N ALA A 87 13.78 21.47 13.06
CA ALA A 87 14.04 20.35 12.18
C ALA A 87 13.09 19.17 12.45
N THR A 88 11.77 19.45 12.47
CA THR A 88 10.71 18.45 12.57
C THR A 88 10.41 17.85 11.19
N ASP A 89 9.65 16.72 11.15
CA ASP A 89 9.29 16.04 9.89
C ASP A 89 8.70 17.02 8.85
N GLU A 90 8.79 16.66 7.59
CA GLU A 90 8.41 17.53 6.46
C GLU A 90 6.90 17.68 6.26
N ASP A 91 6.10 16.86 6.94
CA ASP A 91 4.65 16.86 6.80
C ASP A 91 3.98 17.98 7.63
N ARG A 92 2.65 18.17 7.42
CA ARG A 92 1.85 19.16 8.17
C ARG A 92 1.89 18.94 9.68
N GLU A 93 2.11 17.71 10.15
CA GLU A 93 2.20 17.41 11.57
C GLU A 93 3.52 17.92 12.15
N GLY A 94 4.63 17.74 11.41
CA GLY A 94 5.92 18.31 11.76
C GLY A 94 5.92 19.83 11.72
N GLU A 95 5.22 20.46 10.76
CA GLU A 95 5.05 21.91 10.69
C GLU A 95 4.30 22.45 11.91
N ALA A 96 3.20 21.79 12.30
CA ALA A 96 2.45 22.16 13.51
C ALA A 96 3.26 21.96 14.79
N ILE A 97 4.10 20.92 14.87
CA ILE A 97 5.02 20.72 16.01
C ILE A 97 6.00 21.88 16.10
N ALA A 98 6.60 22.30 14.97
CA ALA A 98 7.48 23.45 14.92
C ALA A 98 6.81 24.72 15.40
N TRP A 99 5.60 25.01 14.92
CA TRP A 99 4.80 26.14 15.37
C TRP A 99 4.46 26.05 16.88
N HIS A 100 4.03 24.91 17.38
CA HIS A 100 3.78 24.70 18.80
C HIS A 100 5.01 24.94 19.67
N LEU A 101 6.21 24.58 19.19
CA LEU A 101 7.46 24.84 19.88
C LEU A 101 7.71 26.34 20.01
N VAL A 102 7.54 27.10 18.92
CA VAL A 102 7.69 28.57 18.94
C VAL A 102 6.72 29.22 19.91
N GLU A 103 5.45 28.83 19.87
CA GLU A 103 4.40 29.37 20.74
C GLU A 103 4.67 29.13 22.24
N VAL A 104 5.23 27.96 22.58
CA VAL A 104 5.49 27.59 23.98
C VAL A 104 6.83 28.11 24.47
N LEU A 105 7.87 28.03 23.66
CA LEU A 105 9.22 28.41 24.04
C LEU A 105 9.43 29.94 23.99
N LYS A 106 8.75 30.62 23.06
CA LYS A 106 8.85 32.06 22.81
C LYS A 106 10.31 32.50 22.66
N PRO A 107 11.04 31.94 21.67
CA PRO A 107 12.45 32.23 21.49
C PRO A 107 12.68 33.74 21.32
N LYS A 108 13.77 34.25 21.92
CA LYS A 108 14.20 35.63 21.75
C LYS A 108 15.26 35.79 20.66
N VAL A 109 15.72 34.66 20.14
CA VAL A 109 16.67 34.52 19.02
C VAL A 109 15.92 34.31 17.72
N PRO A 110 16.52 34.59 16.57
CA PRO A 110 15.96 34.21 15.28
C PRO A 110 15.71 32.71 15.22
N PHE A 111 14.66 32.31 14.51
CA PHE A 111 14.37 30.89 14.29
C PHE A 111 13.94 30.64 12.86
N TYR A 112 14.29 29.47 12.34
CA TYR A 112 13.96 29.05 10.99
C TYR A 112 13.51 27.59 10.95
N ARG A 113 12.65 27.29 10.01
CA ARG A 113 12.23 25.94 9.67
C ARG A 113 13.27 25.29 8.76
N MET A 114 13.69 24.08 9.09
CA MET A 114 14.63 23.27 8.36
C MET A 114 13.92 21.96 7.97
N VAL A 115 13.90 21.63 6.68
CA VAL A 115 13.16 20.48 6.12
C VAL A 115 14.12 19.60 5.33
N PHE A 116 14.04 18.30 5.52
CA PHE A 116 14.81 17.31 4.78
C PHE A 116 14.01 15.99 4.68
N HIS A 117 14.18 15.28 3.56
CA HIS A 117 13.46 14.03 3.27
C HIS A 117 14.15 12.79 3.83
N GLU A 118 15.43 12.91 4.21
CA GLU A 118 16.24 11.83 4.75
C GLU A 118 17.21 12.35 5.80
N ILE A 119 17.58 11.50 6.75
CA ILE A 119 18.51 11.86 7.83
C ILE A 119 19.93 11.41 7.42
N THR A 120 20.50 12.11 6.45
CA THR A 120 21.89 11.96 6.01
C THR A 120 22.67 13.24 6.25
N GLU A 121 24.00 13.15 6.36
CA GLU A 121 24.86 14.31 6.57
C GLU A 121 24.64 15.38 5.48
N LYS A 122 24.61 14.96 4.21
CA LYS A 122 24.44 15.87 3.07
C LYS A 122 23.05 16.53 3.06
N ALA A 123 21.98 15.78 3.30
CA ALA A 123 20.64 16.34 3.35
C ALA A 123 20.49 17.35 4.50
N ILE A 124 21.07 17.06 5.65
CA ILE A 124 21.04 17.96 6.80
C ILE A 124 21.83 19.23 6.54
N ILE A 125 23.03 19.12 5.94
CA ILE A 125 23.85 20.30 5.60
C ILE A 125 23.17 21.14 4.52
N GLY A 126 22.64 20.53 3.47
CA GLY A 126 21.89 21.24 2.42
C GLY A 126 20.68 21.98 2.96
N ALA A 127 19.94 21.36 3.89
CA ALA A 127 18.78 21.98 4.51
C ALA A 127 19.11 23.19 5.41
N LEU A 128 20.36 23.37 5.84
CA LEU A 128 20.81 24.60 6.52
C LEU A 128 20.86 25.80 5.57
N ASP A 129 21.18 25.56 4.29
CA ASP A 129 21.25 26.59 3.26
C ASP A 129 19.85 26.96 2.70
N GLU A 130 18.86 26.06 2.87
CA GLU A 130 17.51 26.18 2.34
C GLU A 130 16.46 26.39 3.45
N THR A 131 16.81 27.10 4.51
CA THR A 131 15.88 27.36 5.60
C THR A 131 14.77 28.34 5.18
N ARG A 132 13.61 28.21 5.82
CA ARG A 132 12.43 29.03 5.55
C ARG A 132 11.68 29.40 6.83
N ASP A 133 10.67 30.24 6.70
CA ASP A 133 9.70 30.47 7.76
C ASP A 133 8.74 29.27 7.92
N ILE A 134 8.03 29.23 9.05
CA ILE A 134 6.98 28.24 9.26
C ILE A 134 5.85 28.50 8.25
N ASP A 135 5.43 27.45 7.56
CA ASP A 135 4.30 27.47 6.63
C ASP A 135 2.98 27.44 7.41
N MET A 136 2.34 28.60 7.52
CA MET A 136 1.10 28.75 8.27
C MET A 136 -0.09 28.08 7.57
N ASP A 137 -0.04 27.83 6.27
CA ASP A 137 -1.10 27.09 5.57
C ASP A 137 -1.06 25.61 5.94
N LEU A 138 0.14 25.03 6.07
CA LEU A 138 0.30 23.67 6.59
C LEU A 138 -0.13 23.57 8.06
N VAL A 139 0.18 24.56 8.89
CA VAL A 139 -0.28 24.63 10.28
C VAL A 139 -1.80 24.68 10.32
N ALA A 140 -2.43 25.57 9.54
CA ALA A 140 -3.89 25.69 9.47
C ALA A 140 -4.56 24.40 8.99
N ALA A 141 -3.95 23.70 8.01
CA ALA A 141 -4.44 22.40 7.54
C ALA A 141 -4.41 21.32 8.64
N GLN A 142 -3.36 21.32 9.46
CA GLN A 142 -3.25 20.40 10.61
C GLN A 142 -4.27 20.77 11.70
N GLU A 143 -4.42 22.07 12.03
CA GLU A 143 -5.40 22.53 13.01
C GLU A 143 -6.83 22.20 12.59
N ALA A 144 -7.19 22.47 11.32
CA ALA A 144 -8.51 22.13 10.78
C ALA A 144 -8.81 20.63 10.93
N ARG A 145 -7.84 19.77 10.57
CA ARG A 145 -7.98 18.34 10.80
C ARG A 145 -8.16 18.01 12.27
N ARG A 146 -7.38 18.61 13.15
CA ARG A 146 -7.45 18.35 14.60
C ARG A 146 -8.79 18.76 15.19
N ILE A 147 -9.35 19.89 14.75
CA ILE A 147 -10.68 20.36 15.11
C ILE A 147 -11.76 19.37 14.64
N MET A 148 -11.71 18.97 13.36
CA MET A 148 -12.64 18.01 12.78
C MET A 148 -12.59 16.64 13.52
N ASP A 149 -11.40 16.12 13.81
CA ASP A 149 -11.22 14.89 14.58
C ASP A 149 -11.83 15.00 15.98
N ARG A 150 -11.68 16.16 16.61
CA ARG A 150 -12.22 16.44 17.95
C ARG A 150 -13.75 16.50 17.91
N MET A 151 -14.31 17.28 17.00
CA MET A 151 -15.76 17.45 16.87
C MET A 151 -16.46 16.15 16.50
N SER A 152 -15.98 15.46 15.45
CA SER A 152 -16.56 14.21 15.00
C SER A 152 -16.37 13.09 16.03
N GLY A 153 -15.18 12.98 16.63
CA GLY A 153 -14.88 11.95 17.60
C GLY A 153 -15.74 12.05 18.87
N PHE A 154 -15.91 13.23 19.43
CA PHE A 154 -16.76 13.42 20.62
C PHE A 154 -18.25 13.40 20.28
N GLY A 155 -18.68 14.09 19.21
CA GLY A 155 -20.07 14.13 18.78
C GLY A 155 -20.59 12.73 18.44
N TRP A 156 -19.93 12.01 17.56
CA TRP A 156 -20.36 10.66 17.19
C TRP A 156 -20.28 9.68 18.36
N SER A 157 -19.23 9.74 19.16
CA SER A 157 -19.13 8.90 20.36
C SER A 157 -20.22 9.19 21.38
N GLY A 158 -20.67 10.43 21.49
CA GLY A 158 -21.80 10.83 22.32
C GLY A 158 -23.09 10.13 21.89
N VAL A 159 -23.43 10.24 20.61
CA VAL A 159 -24.61 9.60 20.01
C VAL A 159 -24.53 8.09 20.13
N MET A 160 -23.39 7.49 19.80
CA MET A 160 -23.22 6.04 19.85
C MET A 160 -23.39 5.47 21.26
N ARG A 161 -22.90 6.18 22.30
CA ARG A 161 -23.10 5.76 23.69
C ARG A 161 -24.56 5.82 24.12
N GLN A 162 -25.33 6.77 23.60
CA GLN A 162 -26.77 6.87 23.88
C GLN A 162 -27.57 5.76 23.19
N VAL A 163 -27.20 5.41 21.94
CA VAL A 163 -27.97 4.47 21.12
C VAL A 163 -27.55 3.01 21.36
N ILE A 164 -26.23 2.75 21.47
CA ILE A 164 -25.67 1.39 21.52
C ILE A 164 -25.30 1.01 22.96
N GLY A 165 -24.88 1.98 23.78
CA GLY A 165 -24.49 1.75 25.17
C GLY A 165 -23.06 2.15 25.50
N GLY A 166 -22.68 1.97 26.77
CA GLY A 166 -21.38 2.36 27.30
C GLY A 166 -20.21 1.66 26.60
N GLY A 167 -19.14 2.41 26.32
CA GLY A 167 -17.94 1.92 25.65
C GLY A 167 -17.94 2.09 24.11
N ALA A 168 -19.10 2.36 23.48
CA ALA A 168 -19.14 2.65 22.04
C ALA A 168 -18.43 3.98 21.73
N SER A 169 -17.63 3.99 20.66
CA SER A 169 -16.94 5.19 20.15
C SER A 169 -17.03 5.26 18.65
N GLY A 170 -17.11 6.49 18.13
CA GLY A 170 -17.07 6.80 16.71
C GLY A 170 -15.96 7.79 16.41
N GLY A 171 -15.56 7.86 15.17
CA GLY A 171 -14.54 8.79 14.72
C GLY A 171 -14.32 8.72 13.23
N PRO A 172 -13.53 9.63 12.65
CA PRO A 172 -13.35 9.74 11.20
C PRO A 172 -12.59 8.55 10.58
N VAL A 173 -11.94 7.72 11.37
CA VAL A 173 -11.30 6.48 10.92
C VAL A 173 -12.18 5.26 11.23
N GLN A 174 -12.63 5.11 12.48
CA GLN A 174 -13.39 3.93 12.91
C GLN A 174 -14.73 3.80 12.16
N SER A 175 -15.46 4.90 12.00
CA SER A 175 -16.81 4.85 11.42
C SER A 175 -16.81 4.44 9.94
N PRO A 176 -15.98 5.01 9.05
CA PRO A 176 -15.85 4.54 7.67
C PRO A 176 -15.35 3.10 7.57
N THR A 177 -14.38 2.70 8.41
CA THR A 177 -13.87 1.34 8.43
C THR A 177 -14.96 0.34 8.81
N THR A 178 -15.72 0.61 9.88
CA THR A 178 -16.85 -0.24 10.29
C THR A 178 -17.91 -0.31 9.19
N ARG A 179 -18.22 0.81 8.53
CA ARG A 179 -19.14 0.83 7.40
C ARG A 179 -18.70 -0.10 6.27
N ARG A 180 -17.42 -0.07 5.88
CA ARG A 180 -16.88 -0.97 4.84
C ARG A 180 -17.01 -2.44 5.23
N LEU A 181 -16.73 -2.77 6.48
CA LEU A 181 -16.89 -4.14 6.99
C LEU A 181 -18.38 -4.58 6.96
N VAL A 182 -19.29 -3.70 7.37
CA VAL A 182 -20.74 -3.97 7.34
C VAL A 182 -21.25 -4.12 5.91
N GLU A 183 -20.82 -3.27 4.97
CA GLU A 183 -21.16 -3.35 3.55
C GLU A 183 -20.70 -4.71 2.99
N ARG A 184 -19.45 -5.09 3.27
CA ARG A 184 -18.91 -6.39 2.83
C ARG A 184 -19.62 -7.57 3.44
N GLU A 185 -19.97 -7.52 4.72
CA GLU A 185 -20.73 -8.58 5.37
C GLU A 185 -22.15 -8.70 4.82
N ARG A 186 -22.78 -7.58 4.47
CA ARG A 186 -24.08 -7.60 3.78
C ARG A 186 -24.00 -8.24 2.40
N GLU A 187 -22.92 -7.99 1.64
CA GLU A 187 -22.66 -8.69 0.38
C GLU A 187 -22.52 -10.19 0.61
N ARG A 188 -21.76 -10.62 1.63
CA ARG A 188 -21.60 -12.02 1.99
C ARG A 188 -22.93 -12.69 2.37
N ILE A 189 -23.77 -12.02 3.14
CA ILE A 189 -25.09 -12.54 3.55
C ILE A 189 -26.02 -12.68 2.35
N ARG A 190 -25.93 -11.78 1.38
CA ARG A 190 -26.77 -11.83 0.16
C ARG A 190 -26.24 -12.83 -0.87
N PHE A 191 -24.96 -13.16 -0.81
CA PHE A 191 -24.33 -14.03 -1.78
C PHE A 191 -24.94 -15.44 -1.72
N ILE A 192 -25.40 -15.92 -2.85
CA ILE A 192 -25.88 -17.28 -3.06
C ILE A 192 -24.81 -18.04 -3.85
N SER A 193 -24.29 -19.12 -3.27
CA SER A 193 -23.32 -19.97 -3.96
C SER A 193 -23.98 -20.77 -5.09
N ALA A 194 -23.23 -20.91 -6.18
CA ALA A 194 -23.60 -21.81 -7.26
C ALA A 194 -22.61 -22.98 -7.30
N ASP A 195 -23.13 -24.19 -7.48
CA ASP A 195 -22.32 -25.40 -7.60
C ASP A 195 -22.03 -25.68 -9.07
N TYR A 196 -20.78 -25.94 -9.39
CA TYR A 196 -20.34 -26.37 -10.70
C TYR A 196 -19.08 -27.22 -10.59
N CYS A 197 -18.90 -28.11 -11.55
CA CYS A 197 -17.66 -28.89 -11.67
C CYS A 197 -16.78 -28.36 -12.79
N SER A 198 -15.48 -28.39 -12.59
CA SER A 198 -14.49 -28.19 -13.64
C SER A 198 -13.71 -29.49 -13.86
N LEU A 199 -13.33 -29.76 -15.10
CA LEU A 199 -12.56 -30.94 -15.45
C LEU A 199 -11.17 -30.53 -15.92
N SER A 200 -10.14 -31.10 -15.28
CA SER A 200 -8.75 -30.99 -15.70
C SER A 200 -8.21 -32.36 -16.06
N ALA A 201 -7.38 -32.41 -17.07
CA ALA A 201 -6.70 -33.64 -17.48
C ALA A 201 -5.19 -33.44 -17.45
N SER A 202 -4.47 -34.43 -16.97
CA SER A 202 -3.02 -34.52 -17.14
C SER A 202 -2.77 -35.33 -18.41
N VAL A 203 -2.09 -34.75 -19.38
CA VAL A 203 -1.85 -35.33 -20.68
C VAL A 203 -0.38 -35.57 -20.90
N GLU A 204 -0.07 -36.68 -21.55
CA GLU A 204 1.29 -37.08 -21.92
C GLU A 204 1.53 -36.85 -23.42
N ALA A 205 2.55 -36.04 -23.70
CA ALA A 205 3.06 -35.82 -25.05
C ALA A 205 4.19 -36.80 -25.37
N LYS A 206 4.58 -36.89 -26.65
CA LYS A 206 5.78 -37.63 -27.04
C LYS A 206 6.99 -37.23 -26.19
N LYS A 207 7.78 -38.19 -25.73
CA LYS A 207 8.98 -38.03 -24.89
C LYS A 207 8.76 -37.87 -23.40
N ASP A 208 7.73 -38.50 -22.86
CA ASP A 208 7.42 -38.48 -21.41
C ASP A 208 7.20 -37.07 -20.81
N VAL A 209 6.73 -36.12 -21.62
CA VAL A 209 6.41 -34.76 -21.13
C VAL A 209 4.96 -34.73 -20.75
N MET A 210 4.71 -34.56 -19.45
CA MET A 210 3.37 -34.40 -18.87
C MET A 210 3.04 -32.92 -18.69
N PHE A 211 1.80 -32.54 -18.98
CA PHE A 211 1.29 -31.20 -18.67
C PHE A 211 -0.22 -31.22 -18.37
N ASN A 212 -0.70 -30.23 -17.65
CA ASN A 212 -2.09 -30.16 -17.27
C ASN A 212 -2.90 -29.31 -18.26
N THR A 213 -4.12 -29.72 -18.51
CA THR A 213 -5.06 -29.00 -19.38
C THR A 213 -6.45 -28.97 -18.75
N LYS A 214 -7.24 -27.94 -19.05
CA LYS A 214 -8.57 -27.72 -18.49
C LYS A 214 -9.61 -27.70 -19.60
N LEU A 215 -10.73 -28.40 -19.39
CA LEU A 215 -11.87 -28.36 -20.30
C LEU A 215 -12.50 -26.95 -20.29
N ILE A 216 -12.63 -26.37 -21.47
CA ILE A 216 -13.18 -25.01 -21.64
C ILE A 216 -14.45 -24.98 -22.49
N GLU A 217 -14.65 -25.95 -23.39
CA GLU A 217 -15.83 -25.99 -24.27
C GLU A 217 -16.30 -27.43 -24.51
N ILE A 218 -17.62 -27.58 -24.63
CA ILE A 218 -18.31 -28.77 -25.11
C ILE A 218 -19.20 -28.35 -26.29
N ASN A 219 -19.01 -28.93 -27.48
CA ASN A 219 -19.74 -28.58 -28.72
C ASN A 219 -19.73 -27.06 -29.00
N ASN A 220 -18.58 -26.39 -28.80
CA ASN A 220 -18.35 -24.95 -28.97
C ASN A 220 -19.16 -24.09 -27.97
N GLN A 221 -19.76 -24.68 -26.92
CA GLN A 221 -20.33 -23.93 -25.83
C GLN A 221 -19.35 -23.90 -24.66
N LYS A 222 -19.14 -22.72 -24.09
CA LYS A 222 -18.24 -22.51 -22.97
C LYS A 222 -18.68 -23.30 -21.74
N VAL A 223 -17.77 -24.03 -21.11
CA VAL A 223 -17.98 -24.66 -19.81
C VAL A 223 -17.78 -23.61 -18.71
N VAL A 224 -18.68 -23.59 -17.76
CA VAL A 224 -18.59 -22.72 -16.58
C VAL A 224 -17.29 -22.99 -15.82
N SER A 225 -16.53 -21.97 -15.51
CA SER A 225 -15.20 -22.10 -14.91
C SER A 225 -14.99 -21.28 -13.65
N GLY A 226 -15.92 -20.40 -13.25
CA GLY A 226 -15.72 -19.59 -12.06
C GLY A 226 -16.73 -18.46 -11.88
N LYS A 227 -16.41 -17.59 -10.94
CA LYS A 227 -17.24 -16.46 -10.47
C LYS A 227 -17.75 -15.52 -11.58
N ASN A 228 -17.02 -15.43 -12.70
CA ASN A 228 -17.40 -14.52 -13.77
C ASN A 228 -18.62 -14.97 -14.57
N ASP A 229 -18.97 -16.25 -14.48
CA ASP A 229 -20.09 -16.84 -15.20
C ASP A 229 -21.41 -16.73 -14.42
N PHE A 230 -21.34 -16.40 -13.11
CA PHE A 230 -22.51 -16.24 -12.23
C PHE A 230 -22.71 -14.79 -11.79
N ASP A 231 -23.96 -14.44 -11.49
CA ASP A 231 -24.33 -13.18 -10.85
C ASP A 231 -24.28 -13.28 -9.30
N GLU A 232 -24.71 -12.21 -8.62
CA GLU A 232 -24.76 -12.15 -7.16
C GLU A 232 -25.81 -13.08 -6.52
N ASN A 233 -26.76 -13.58 -7.31
CA ASN A 233 -27.80 -14.52 -6.87
C ASN A 233 -27.42 -15.99 -7.15
N GLY A 234 -26.21 -16.24 -7.69
CA GLY A 234 -25.78 -17.57 -8.09
C GLY A 234 -26.42 -18.07 -9.39
N GLU A 235 -27.03 -17.16 -10.17
CA GLU A 235 -27.64 -17.47 -11.46
C GLU A 235 -26.64 -17.20 -12.61
N LEU A 236 -26.74 -18.00 -13.68
CA LEU A 236 -25.89 -17.83 -14.85
C LEU A 236 -26.18 -16.51 -15.56
N LYS A 237 -25.17 -15.67 -15.75
CA LYS A 237 -25.30 -14.42 -16.52
C LYS A 237 -25.72 -14.62 -17.97
N LYS A 238 -25.35 -15.78 -18.56
CA LYS A 238 -25.58 -16.13 -19.96
C LYS A 238 -25.97 -17.62 -20.08
N SER A 239 -27.13 -17.98 -19.59
CA SER A 239 -27.57 -19.37 -19.52
C SER A 239 -27.63 -20.12 -20.86
N ASN A 240 -27.82 -19.43 -21.98
CA ASN A 240 -27.88 -20.01 -23.31
C ASN A 240 -26.51 -20.19 -24.00
N GLU A 241 -25.45 -19.60 -23.44
CA GLU A 241 -24.11 -19.60 -24.05
C GLU A 241 -23.12 -20.50 -23.28
N VAL A 242 -23.51 -21.03 -22.14
CA VAL A 242 -22.62 -21.77 -21.26
C VAL A 242 -23.19 -23.12 -20.87
N VAL A 243 -22.30 -24.10 -20.63
CA VAL A 243 -22.63 -25.43 -20.12
C VAL A 243 -22.20 -25.51 -18.67
N VAL A 244 -23.11 -25.89 -17.78
CA VAL A 244 -22.79 -26.26 -16.38
C VAL A 244 -22.56 -27.77 -16.32
N LEU A 245 -21.43 -28.14 -15.74
CA LEU A 245 -21.16 -29.54 -15.40
C LEU A 245 -21.55 -29.74 -13.94
N ASP A 246 -22.47 -30.69 -13.72
CA ASP A 246 -22.73 -31.25 -12.41
C ASP A 246 -21.81 -32.45 -12.12
N GLU A 247 -21.89 -33.00 -10.92
CA GLU A 247 -21.04 -34.11 -10.50
C GLU A 247 -21.26 -35.38 -11.34
N SER A 248 -22.52 -35.68 -11.67
CA SER A 248 -22.88 -36.89 -12.46
C SER A 248 -22.28 -36.79 -13.86
N ARG A 249 -22.51 -35.67 -14.54
CA ARG A 249 -22.02 -35.43 -15.89
C ARG A 249 -20.51 -35.34 -15.97
N SER A 250 -19.91 -34.75 -14.96
CA SER A 250 -18.43 -34.69 -14.84
C SER A 250 -17.81 -36.08 -14.67
N ASN A 251 -18.45 -36.96 -13.88
CA ASN A 251 -17.97 -38.32 -13.70
C ASN A 251 -18.15 -39.17 -14.96
N SER A 252 -19.26 -39.07 -15.66
CA SER A 252 -19.48 -39.75 -16.94
C SER A 252 -18.45 -39.31 -17.96
N LEU A 253 -18.19 -38.01 -18.07
CA LEU A 253 -17.17 -37.46 -18.97
C LEU A 253 -15.77 -37.91 -18.62
N LYS A 254 -15.41 -37.97 -17.34
CA LYS A 254 -14.11 -38.46 -16.85
C LYS A 254 -13.89 -39.92 -17.23
N GLU A 255 -14.90 -40.77 -17.07
CA GLU A 255 -14.77 -42.20 -17.45
C GLU A 255 -14.63 -42.37 -18.97
N ALA A 256 -15.41 -41.60 -19.75
CA ALA A 256 -15.33 -41.65 -21.21
C ALA A 256 -13.96 -41.19 -21.75
N LEU A 257 -13.33 -40.24 -21.09
CA LEU A 257 -12.02 -39.70 -21.50
C LEU A 257 -10.83 -40.63 -21.22
N LYS A 258 -10.91 -41.59 -20.31
CA LYS A 258 -9.79 -42.48 -19.93
C LYS A 258 -9.19 -43.28 -21.08
N SER A 259 -9.94 -43.53 -22.13
CA SER A 259 -9.51 -44.33 -23.30
C SER A 259 -9.33 -43.47 -24.54
N GLU A 260 -9.48 -42.16 -24.42
CA GLU A 260 -9.44 -41.26 -25.57
C GLU A 260 -8.10 -40.53 -25.67
N THR A 261 -7.86 -40.00 -26.84
CA THR A 261 -6.70 -39.16 -27.12
C THR A 261 -7.15 -37.76 -27.53
N LEU A 262 -6.40 -36.75 -27.15
CA LEU A 262 -6.63 -35.38 -27.60
C LEU A 262 -5.62 -35.04 -28.71
N SER A 263 -6.03 -34.23 -29.65
CA SER A 263 -5.16 -33.69 -30.71
C SER A 263 -4.96 -32.19 -30.51
N VAL A 264 -3.76 -31.70 -30.75
CA VAL A 264 -3.44 -30.26 -30.72
C VAL A 264 -4.17 -29.60 -31.90
N SER A 265 -5.20 -28.79 -31.60
CA SER A 265 -6.00 -28.08 -32.58
C SER A 265 -5.40 -26.71 -32.95
N SER A 266 -4.85 -26.00 -31.99
CA SER A 266 -4.14 -24.73 -32.26
C SER A 266 -3.14 -24.40 -31.15
N ILE A 267 -2.10 -23.64 -31.52
CA ILE A 267 -1.16 -23.04 -30.60
C ILE A 267 -1.06 -21.55 -30.96
N GLU A 268 -1.48 -20.70 -30.05
CA GLU A 268 -1.38 -19.26 -30.19
C GLU A 268 -0.23 -18.78 -29.32
N ARG A 269 0.73 -18.08 -29.93
CA ARG A 269 1.83 -17.44 -29.21
C ARG A 269 1.66 -15.93 -29.31
N SER A 270 1.75 -15.26 -28.18
CA SER A 270 1.69 -13.81 -28.11
C SER A 270 2.77 -13.24 -27.21
N PRO A 271 3.48 -12.21 -27.67
CA PRO A 271 4.44 -11.53 -26.81
C PRO A 271 3.71 -10.83 -25.67
N TYR A 272 4.30 -10.88 -24.47
CA TYR A 272 3.84 -10.08 -23.34
C TYR A 272 4.98 -9.23 -22.80
N GLN A 273 4.60 -8.14 -22.17
CA GLN A 273 5.50 -7.23 -21.50
C GLN A 273 4.85 -6.75 -20.19
N ARG A 274 5.56 -6.93 -19.06
CA ARG A 274 5.10 -6.50 -17.75
C ARG A 274 6.02 -5.42 -17.19
N LYS A 275 5.43 -4.29 -16.84
CA LYS A 275 6.15 -3.15 -16.25
C LYS A 275 6.32 -3.34 -14.74
N PRO A 276 7.44 -2.87 -14.16
CA PRO A 276 7.59 -2.84 -12.72
C PRO A 276 6.58 -1.87 -12.08
N LYS A 277 6.20 -2.19 -10.85
CA LYS A 277 5.39 -1.29 -10.03
C LYS A 277 6.21 -0.09 -9.56
N PRO A 278 5.57 1.05 -9.23
CA PRO A 278 6.26 2.24 -8.72
C PRO A 278 6.95 1.97 -7.38
N PRO A 279 7.86 2.86 -6.95
CA PRO A 279 8.40 2.86 -5.60
C PRO A 279 7.30 2.91 -4.54
N PHE A 280 7.64 2.59 -3.30
CA PHE A 280 6.64 2.48 -2.23
C PHE A 280 6.08 3.83 -1.79
N THR A 281 4.75 3.87 -1.68
CA THR A 281 4.02 4.77 -0.77
C THR A 281 3.83 4.08 0.58
N THR A 282 3.38 4.81 1.61
CA THR A 282 3.05 4.21 2.92
C THR A 282 2.10 3.03 2.79
N SER A 283 1.02 3.15 1.99
CA SER A 283 0.02 2.08 1.88
C SER A 283 0.55 0.85 1.15
N THR A 284 1.26 1.02 0.03
CA THR A 284 1.84 -0.09 -0.73
C THR A 284 2.98 -0.77 0.01
N PHE A 285 3.75 -0.02 0.79
CA PHE A 285 4.76 -0.54 1.69
C PHE A 285 4.17 -1.45 2.77
N GLN A 286 3.11 -0.97 3.46
CA GLN A 286 2.44 -1.77 4.49
C GLN A 286 1.91 -3.08 3.92
N GLN A 287 1.21 -3.03 2.78
CA GLN A 287 0.68 -4.22 2.11
C GLN A 287 1.78 -5.23 1.80
N GLU A 288 2.85 -4.78 1.17
CA GLU A 288 3.93 -5.67 0.75
C GLU A 288 4.68 -6.29 1.94
N VAL A 289 4.96 -5.50 2.99
CA VAL A 289 5.61 -6.02 4.21
C VAL A 289 4.73 -7.04 4.92
N ILE A 290 3.42 -6.77 5.04
CA ILE A 290 2.48 -7.70 5.68
C ILE A 290 2.38 -8.99 4.86
N ASN A 291 2.26 -8.88 3.54
CA ASN A 291 2.15 -10.04 2.65
C ASN A 291 3.41 -10.92 2.69
N LYS A 292 4.61 -10.31 2.69
CA LYS A 292 5.88 -11.07 2.68
C LYS A 292 6.37 -11.53 4.05
N LEU A 293 6.13 -10.75 5.09
CA LEU A 293 6.69 -11.04 6.43
C LEU A 293 5.63 -11.36 7.47
N GLY A 294 4.36 -11.11 7.17
CA GLY A 294 3.27 -11.21 8.15
C GLY A 294 3.22 -10.02 9.11
N GLY A 295 2.40 -10.12 10.13
CA GLY A 295 2.30 -9.11 11.18
C GLY A 295 1.22 -8.06 10.95
N SER A 296 1.40 -6.89 11.56
CA SER A 296 0.45 -5.79 11.50
C SER A 296 1.04 -4.55 10.80
N ALA A 297 0.16 -3.70 10.26
CA ALA A 297 0.55 -2.41 9.70
C ALA A 297 1.30 -1.53 10.72
N SER A 298 0.90 -1.58 11.99
CA SER A 298 1.59 -0.85 13.07
C SER A 298 3.02 -1.33 13.30
N ALA A 299 3.25 -2.65 13.24
CA ALA A 299 4.60 -3.22 13.38
C ALA A 299 5.47 -2.83 12.19
N ALA A 300 4.96 -2.94 10.95
CA ALA A 300 5.66 -2.52 9.75
C ALA A 300 6.06 -1.03 9.81
N MET A 301 5.14 -0.16 10.22
CA MET A 301 5.42 1.27 10.37
C MET A 301 6.41 1.58 11.49
N GLY A 302 6.39 0.82 12.59
CA GLY A 302 7.39 0.96 13.67
C GLY A 302 8.81 0.65 13.20
N ILE A 303 8.95 -0.38 12.35
CA ILE A 303 10.26 -0.72 11.74
C ILE A 303 10.67 0.38 10.74
N ALA A 304 9.77 0.84 9.87
CA ALA A 304 10.06 1.91 8.92
C ALA A 304 10.47 3.21 9.63
N GLN A 305 9.77 3.58 10.69
CA GLN A 305 10.14 4.75 11.51
C GLN A 305 11.54 4.60 12.10
N SER A 306 11.89 3.43 12.61
CA SER A 306 13.24 3.17 13.12
C SER A 306 14.31 3.27 12.03
N LEU A 307 14.04 2.72 10.84
CA LEU A 307 14.95 2.84 9.69
C LEU A 307 15.16 4.29 9.25
N TYR A 308 14.07 5.07 9.20
CA TYR A 308 14.13 6.50 8.88
C TYR A 308 14.94 7.27 9.92
N GLN A 309 14.63 7.12 11.20
CA GLN A 309 15.30 7.85 12.29
C GLN A 309 16.81 7.55 12.38
N ASN A 310 17.23 6.38 11.90
CA ASN A 310 18.64 6.00 11.85
C ASN A 310 19.30 6.25 10.48
N GLY A 311 18.62 6.93 9.56
CA GLY A 311 19.17 7.37 8.27
C GLY A 311 19.33 6.27 7.23
N TYR A 312 18.57 5.19 7.31
CA TYR A 312 18.64 4.10 6.33
C TYR A 312 17.66 4.25 5.17
N ILE A 313 16.54 4.91 5.39
CA ILE A 313 15.50 5.16 4.36
C ILE A 313 15.02 6.61 4.42
N THR A 314 14.33 7.05 3.37
CA THR A 314 13.60 8.32 3.31
C THR A 314 12.39 8.31 4.24
N TYR A 315 11.73 9.46 4.37
CA TYR A 315 10.53 9.61 5.19
C TYR A 315 9.46 8.59 4.81
N HIS A 316 8.96 7.89 5.79
CA HIS A 316 8.10 6.70 5.61
C HIS A 316 6.61 7.01 5.53
N ARG A 317 6.18 8.25 5.79
CA ARG A 317 4.79 8.70 5.66
C ARG A 317 4.62 9.55 4.41
N THR A 318 4.50 8.89 3.27
CA THR A 318 4.36 9.53 1.97
C THR A 318 3.32 8.82 1.12
N ASP A 319 2.62 9.56 0.29
CA ASP A 319 1.74 9.07 -0.78
C ASP A 319 2.36 9.28 -2.18
N SER A 320 3.58 9.83 -2.21
CA SER A 320 4.35 10.03 -3.43
C SER A 320 5.01 8.75 -3.92
N THR A 321 5.07 8.59 -5.23
CA THR A 321 5.84 7.57 -5.95
C THR A 321 7.05 8.16 -6.69
N ALA A 322 7.29 9.46 -6.54
CA ALA A 322 8.39 10.15 -7.19
C ALA A 322 9.74 9.80 -6.54
N LEU A 323 10.76 9.77 -7.36
CA LEU A 323 12.17 9.71 -6.94
C LEU A 323 12.86 10.99 -7.40
N SER A 324 13.75 11.54 -6.59
CA SER A 324 14.64 12.62 -7.02
C SER A 324 15.63 12.14 -8.08
N ASP A 325 16.19 13.06 -8.84
CA ASP A 325 17.21 12.73 -9.85
C ASP A 325 18.39 11.98 -9.22
N GLN A 326 18.83 12.41 -8.04
CA GLN A 326 19.88 11.75 -7.27
C GLN A 326 19.51 10.30 -6.89
N ALA A 327 18.27 10.05 -6.47
CA ALA A 327 17.80 8.70 -6.15
C ALA A 327 17.72 7.81 -7.39
N ILE A 328 17.34 8.37 -8.52
CA ILE A 328 17.32 7.67 -9.81
C ILE A 328 18.75 7.28 -10.22
N GLU A 329 19.72 8.19 -10.11
CA GLU A 329 21.12 7.91 -10.40
C GLU A 329 21.68 6.80 -9.49
N ALA A 330 21.40 6.88 -8.17
CA ALA A 330 21.80 5.86 -7.21
C ALA A 330 21.20 4.49 -7.51
N ALA A 331 19.90 4.44 -7.84
CA ALA A 331 19.23 3.20 -8.22
C ALA A 331 19.83 2.60 -9.50
N ARG A 332 20.08 3.41 -10.52
CA ARG A 332 20.66 2.97 -11.79
C ARG A 332 22.09 2.46 -11.62
N ALA A 333 22.91 3.13 -10.85
CA ALA A 333 24.26 2.67 -10.51
C ALA A 333 24.24 1.32 -9.76
N SER A 334 23.31 1.17 -8.81
CA SER A 334 23.14 -0.10 -8.10
C SER A 334 22.67 -1.22 -9.03
N ILE A 335 21.75 -0.95 -9.96
CA ILE A 335 21.29 -1.94 -10.96
C ILE A 335 22.43 -2.38 -11.86
N GLU A 336 23.24 -1.44 -12.37
CA GLU A 336 24.38 -1.77 -13.22
C GLU A 336 25.38 -2.69 -12.50
N THR A 337 25.65 -2.41 -11.23
CA THR A 337 26.58 -3.18 -10.41
C THR A 337 26.07 -4.58 -10.06
N GLU A 338 24.77 -4.70 -9.68
CA GLU A 338 24.20 -5.94 -9.14
C GLU A 338 23.60 -6.84 -10.22
N CYS A 339 23.05 -6.24 -11.27
CA CYS A 339 22.28 -6.95 -12.28
C CYS A 339 22.93 -6.92 -13.68
N GLY A 340 23.63 -5.84 -14.00
CA GLY A 340 24.19 -5.61 -15.33
C GLY A 340 23.43 -4.54 -16.13
N ILE A 341 24.09 -3.99 -17.14
CA ILE A 341 23.59 -2.88 -17.95
C ILE A 341 22.35 -3.26 -18.80
N GLU A 342 22.17 -4.53 -19.12
CA GLU A 342 21.04 -5.07 -19.87
C GLU A 342 19.71 -4.94 -19.11
N TYR A 343 19.76 -4.75 -17.78
CA TYR A 343 18.61 -4.51 -16.94
C TYR A 343 18.25 -3.03 -16.79
N LEU A 344 19.05 -2.13 -17.35
CA LEU A 344 18.78 -0.70 -17.36
C LEU A 344 18.01 -0.27 -18.62
N PRO A 345 16.82 0.33 -18.49
CA PRO A 345 16.15 0.93 -19.63
C PRO A 345 16.94 2.17 -20.12
N ARG A 346 16.87 2.46 -21.43
CA ARG A 346 17.53 3.63 -22.01
C ARG A 346 16.99 4.93 -21.42
N GLU A 347 15.68 5.01 -21.25
CA GLU A 347 15.00 6.15 -20.65
C GLU A 347 14.77 5.91 -19.17
N VAL A 348 14.89 6.98 -18.39
CA VAL A 348 14.56 6.96 -16.96
C VAL A 348 13.06 6.71 -16.78
N ARG A 349 12.71 5.88 -15.82
CA ARG A 349 11.31 5.65 -15.48
C ARG A 349 10.83 6.69 -14.49
N THR A 350 9.75 7.35 -14.85
CA THR A 350 9.03 8.27 -13.96
C THR A 350 7.64 7.72 -13.68
N TYR A 351 7.14 8.01 -12.49
CA TYR A 351 5.82 7.58 -12.04
C TYR A 351 5.01 8.80 -11.64
N GLU A 352 3.82 8.95 -12.22
CA GLU A 352 2.92 10.04 -11.86
C GLU A 352 2.21 9.75 -10.54
N ASN A 353 2.10 10.76 -9.71
CA ASN A 353 1.30 10.69 -8.49
C ASN A 353 -0.19 10.68 -8.86
N LYS A 354 -0.92 9.65 -8.45
CA LYS A 354 -2.35 9.48 -8.77
C LYS A 354 -3.27 10.45 -8.00
N THR A 355 -2.78 11.10 -6.97
CA THR A 355 -3.54 12.02 -6.12
C THR A 355 -3.08 13.45 -6.36
N SER A 356 -4.02 14.32 -6.78
CA SER A 356 -3.77 15.75 -6.91
C SER A 356 -3.48 16.46 -5.58
N SER A 357 -3.72 15.77 -4.45
CA SER A 357 -3.42 16.21 -3.09
C SER A 357 -2.10 15.65 -2.55
N ALA A 358 -1.36 14.87 -3.35
CA ALA A 358 -0.01 14.48 -2.97
C ALA A 358 0.80 15.78 -2.78
N GLN A 359 1.40 15.94 -1.62
CA GLN A 359 2.32 17.03 -1.40
C GLN A 359 3.46 16.84 -2.40
N LEU A 360 3.48 17.66 -3.45
CA LEU A 360 4.35 17.53 -4.63
C LEU A 360 5.86 17.51 -4.32
N ALA A 361 6.23 17.86 -3.08
CA ALA A 361 7.61 17.90 -2.60
C ALA A 361 8.11 16.59 -1.99
N HIS A 362 7.23 15.59 -1.75
CA HIS A 362 7.63 14.36 -1.05
C HIS A 362 8.16 13.31 -2.02
N GLU A 363 9.21 12.62 -1.62
CA GLU A 363 9.71 11.42 -2.30
C GLU A 363 8.96 10.16 -1.85
N ALA A 364 9.13 9.09 -2.64
CA ALA A 364 8.74 7.73 -2.26
C ALA A 364 9.60 7.19 -1.10
N ILE A 365 9.16 6.11 -0.47
CA ILE A 365 9.99 5.36 0.48
C ILE A 365 11.10 4.63 -0.30
N ARG A 366 12.34 4.99 -0.07
CA ARG A 366 13.54 4.46 -0.71
C ARG A 366 14.73 4.36 0.25
N PRO A 367 15.78 3.64 -0.07
CA PRO A 367 17.05 3.74 0.66
C PRO A 367 17.56 5.19 0.68
N ALA A 368 18.11 5.63 1.81
CA ALA A 368 18.63 6.97 1.98
C ALA A 368 20.04 7.11 1.35
N GLY A 369 20.40 8.33 1.01
CA GLY A 369 21.73 8.69 0.50
C GLY A 369 21.84 8.72 -1.01
N GLU A 370 23.02 9.14 -1.48
CA GLU A 370 23.40 9.24 -2.90
C GLU A 370 23.86 7.92 -3.49
N THR A 371 24.21 6.97 -2.65
CA THR A 371 24.54 5.58 -2.99
C THR A 371 23.74 4.67 -2.07
N PHE A 372 23.01 3.73 -2.66
CA PHE A 372 22.21 2.82 -1.86
C PHE A 372 23.08 1.71 -1.28
N ARG A 373 23.17 1.66 0.05
CA ARG A 373 23.90 0.60 0.74
C ARG A 373 23.26 -0.75 0.44
N HIS A 374 24.07 -1.71 -0.01
CA HIS A 374 23.55 -3.06 -0.26
C HIS A 374 23.11 -3.72 1.07
N PRO A 375 22.00 -4.49 1.11
CA PRO A 375 21.51 -5.11 2.35
C PRO A 375 22.55 -5.97 3.08
N ASN A 376 23.49 -6.60 2.35
CA ASN A 376 24.58 -7.37 2.95
C ASN A 376 25.54 -6.55 3.81
N GLU A 377 25.74 -5.29 3.50
CA GLU A 377 26.59 -4.37 4.24
C GLU A 377 25.98 -3.96 5.58
N LEU A 378 24.65 -4.10 5.72
CA LEU A 378 23.89 -3.69 6.88
C LEU A 378 23.64 -4.82 7.90
N LYS A 379 24.15 -6.02 7.66
CA LYS A 379 23.93 -7.19 8.54
C LYS A 379 24.47 -6.98 9.96
N GLY A 380 25.45 -6.09 10.16
CA GLY A 380 25.98 -5.74 11.48
C GLY A 380 25.25 -4.57 12.15
N ASP A 381 24.57 -3.73 11.37
CA ASP A 381 23.96 -2.48 11.82
C ASP A 381 22.48 -2.66 12.15
N LEU A 382 21.78 -3.53 11.40
CA LEU A 382 20.35 -3.74 11.49
C LEU A 382 20.00 -5.09 12.14
N ASN A 383 18.95 -5.10 12.94
CA ASN A 383 18.38 -6.36 13.39
C ASN A 383 17.69 -7.11 12.23
N LYS A 384 17.30 -8.37 12.46
CA LYS A 384 16.75 -9.26 11.43
C LYS A 384 15.51 -8.68 10.72
N ASP A 385 14.59 -8.07 11.47
CA ASP A 385 13.34 -7.56 10.90
C ASP A 385 13.59 -6.24 10.17
N GLN A 386 14.43 -5.37 10.70
CA GLN A 386 14.87 -4.15 10.02
C GLN A 386 15.59 -4.46 8.72
N LEU A 387 16.48 -5.44 8.71
CA LEU A 387 17.22 -5.85 7.51
C LEU A 387 16.28 -6.37 6.42
N ARG A 388 15.30 -7.22 6.78
CA ARG A 388 14.30 -7.74 5.85
C ARG A 388 13.43 -6.64 5.24
N VAL A 389 12.98 -5.70 6.07
CA VAL A 389 12.17 -4.57 5.61
C VAL A 389 13.00 -3.65 4.72
N TYR A 390 14.25 -3.36 5.09
CA TYR A 390 15.17 -2.58 4.26
C TYR A 390 15.40 -3.25 2.90
N GLU A 391 15.62 -4.57 2.88
CA GLU A 391 15.81 -5.36 1.64
C GLU A 391 14.59 -5.25 0.72
N ILE A 392 13.38 -5.32 1.25
CA ILE A 392 12.13 -5.14 0.48
C ILE A 392 12.09 -3.75 -0.16
N ILE A 393 12.43 -2.69 0.60
CA ILE A 393 12.46 -1.31 0.10
C ILE A 393 13.53 -1.15 -0.97
N TRP A 394 14.74 -1.64 -0.72
CA TRP A 394 15.87 -1.58 -1.64
C TRP A 394 15.54 -2.26 -2.96
N LYS A 395 15.11 -3.52 -2.92
CA LYS A 395 14.70 -4.29 -4.11
C LYS A 395 13.58 -3.61 -4.90
N ARG A 396 12.57 -3.07 -4.22
CA ARG A 396 11.46 -2.39 -4.86
C ARG A 396 11.91 -1.11 -5.57
N THR A 397 12.79 -0.35 -4.94
CA THR A 397 13.34 0.89 -5.51
C THR A 397 14.13 0.59 -6.77
N LEU A 398 15.03 -0.41 -6.73
CA LEU A 398 15.79 -0.82 -7.91
C LEU A 398 14.85 -1.35 -9.01
N ALA A 399 13.95 -2.28 -8.68
CA ALA A 399 12.99 -2.86 -9.61
C ALA A 399 12.21 -1.78 -10.37
N SER A 400 11.82 -0.70 -9.68
CA SER A 400 11.09 0.42 -10.29
C SER A 400 11.87 1.11 -11.42
N GLN A 401 13.19 1.03 -11.43
CA GLN A 401 14.08 1.64 -12.43
C GLN A 401 14.63 0.62 -13.43
N MET A 402 14.25 -0.66 -13.36
CA MET A 402 14.72 -1.72 -14.23
C MET A 402 13.88 -1.84 -15.52
N THR A 403 14.38 -2.62 -16.48
CA THR A 403 13.66 -3.01 -17.69
C THR A 403 12.42 -3.84 -17.37
N ASP A 404 11.48 -3.87 -18.30
CA ASP A 404 10.29 -4.70 -18.21
C ASP A 404 10.65 -6.19 -18.29
N GLU A 405 9.86 -7.02 -17.60
CA GLU A 405 9.79 -8.43 -17.91
C GLU A 405 9.20 -8.62 -19.30
N LYS A 406 9.84 -9.43 -20.13
CA LYS A 406 9.38 -9.77 -21.48
C LYS A 406 9.38 -11.25 -21.68
N GLY A 407 8.43 -11.70 -22.47
CA GLY A 407 8.32 -13.12 -22.81
C GLY A 407 7.24 -13.37 -23.83
N GLU A 408 6.92 -14.64 -23.98
CA GLU A 408 5.84 -15.13 -24.80
C GLU A 408 4.89 -15.96 -23.96
N THR A 409 3.60 -15.71 -24.08
CA THR A 409 2.55 -16.62 -23.63
C THR A 409 2.20 -17.55 -24.77
N ALA A 410 2.19 -18.84 -24.51
CA ALA A 410 1.67 -19.84 -25.41
C ALA A 410 0.34 -20.35 -24.87
N ARG A 411 -0.72 -20.32 -25.68
CA ARG A 411 -2.00 -20.94 -25.38
C ARG A 411 -2.18 -22.10 -26.37
N MET A 412 -2.31 -23.30 -25.84
CA MET A 412 -2.54 -24.50 -26.62
C MET A 412 -3.98 -24.96 -26.43
N LEU A 413 -4.69 -25.20 -27.54
CA LEU A 413 -5.99 -25.82 -27.53
C LEU A 413 -5.84 -27.27 -27.99
N LEU A 414 -6.49 -28.16 -27.26
CA LEU A 414 -6.55 -29.58 -27.54
C LEU A 414 -8.01 -29.95 -27.81
N SER A 415 -8.25 -30.75 -28.81
CA SER A 415 -9.59 -31.20 -29.15
C SER A 415 -9.67 -32.73 -29.15
N GLY A 416 -10.82 -33.23 -28.68
CA GLY A 416 -11.17 -34.67 -28.74
C GLY A 416 -12.67 -34.83 -28.94
N ALA A 417 -13.09 -36.01 -29.31
CA ALA A 417 -14.49 -36.30 -29.49
C ALA A 417 -14.84 -37.55 -28.69
N VAL A 418 -15.82 -37.45 -27.82
CA VAL A 418 -16.22 -38.55 -26.92
C VAL A 418 -17.73 -38.68 -26.87
N SER A 419 -18.22 -39.89 -26.70
CA SER A 419 -19.63 -40.13 -26.38
C SER A 419 -19.76 -40.36 -24.88
N PHE A 420 -20.56 -39.52 -24.20
CA PHE A 420 -20.86 -39.64 -22.78
C PHE A 420 -22.31 -39.23 -22.54
N ASP A 421 -22.81 -39.42 -21.34
CA ASP A 421 -24.23 -39.42 -21.02
C ASP A 421 -24.95 -40.52 -21.85
N ASP A 422 -26.24 -40.59 -21.85
CA ASP A 422 -27.05 -41.53 -22.62
C ASP A 422 -27.17 -41.13 -24.10
N SER A 423 -26.40 -40.16 -24.58
CA SER A 423 -26.43 -39.77 -25.99
C SER A 423 -25.53 -40.68 -26.85
N SER A 424 -26.07 -41.23 -27.93
CA SER A 424 -25.31 -41.94 -28.93
C SER A 424 -24.45 -41.05 -29.84
N GLU A 425 -24.58 -39.70 -29.67
CA GLU A 425 -23.85 -38.72 -30.46
C GLU A 425 -22.52 -38.37 -29.80
N SER A 426 -21.47 -38.37 -30.61
CA SER A 426 -20.16 -37.91 -30.17
C SER A 426 -20.16 -36.40 -29.96
N GLN A 427 -19.66 -35.98 -28.81
CA GLN A 427 -19.54 -34.56 -28.46
C GLN A 427 -18.09 -34.09 -28.60
N THR A 428 -17.90 -32.91 -29.18
CA THR A 428 -16.56 -32.31 -29.32
C THR A 428 -16.18 -31.58 -28.05
N LEU A 429 -15.02 -31.88 -27.51
CA LEU A 429 -14.44 -31.30 -26.33
C LEU A 429 -13.25 -30.42 -26.72
N THR A 430 -13.16 -29.22 -26.13
CA THR A 430 -11.99 -28.37 -26.26
C THR A 430 -11.36 -28.16 -24.88
N PHE A 431 -10.11 -28.55 -24.77
CA PHE A 431 -9.27 -28.29 -23.61
C PHE A 431 -8.30 -27.15 -23.90
N SER A 432 -7.93 -26.41 -22.89
CA SER A 432 -6.95 -25.33 -22.99
C SER A 432 -5.87 -25.50 -21.92
N THR A 433 -4.65 -25.29 -22.33
CA THR A 433 -3.53 -25.07 -21.41
C THR A 433 -2.79 -23.82 -21.85
N SER A 434 -2.17 -23.14 -20.90
CA SER A 434 -1.34 -21.96 -21.18
C SER A 434 -0.05 -22.04 -20.42
N GLY A 435 1.03 -21.61 -21.06
CA GLY A 435 2.33 -21.53 -20.46
C GLY A 435 2.98 -20.20 -20.80
N ARG A 436 4.03 -19.86 -20.05
CA ARG A 436 4.79 -18.64 -20.26
C ARG A 436 6.26 -18.96 -20.39
N VAL A 437 6.91 -18.39 -21.39
CA VAL A 437 8.35 -18.43 -21.57
C VAL A 437 8.90 -17.04 -21.35
N ILE A 438 9.66 -16.85 -20.27
CA ILE A 438 10.33 -15.59 -19.99
C ILE A 438 11.58 -15.51 -20.86
N THR A 439 11.65 -14.53 -21.77
CA THR A 439 12.82 -14.29 -22.62
C THR A 439 13.78 -13.28 -22.01
N HIS A 440 13.26 -12.34 -21.21
CA HIS A 440 14.03 -11.39 -20.44
C HIS A 440 13.34 -11.11 -19.10
N PRO A 441 13.94 -11.49 -17.96
CA PRO A 441 13.30 -11.37 -16.66
C PRO A 441 13.08 -9.92 -16.21
N GLY A 442 13.84 -8.95 -16.75
CA GLY A 442 13.70 -7.55 -16.37
C GLY A 442 13.73 -7.38 -14.84
N PHE A 443 12.82 -6.59 -14.28
CA PHE A 443 12.75 -6.32 -12.85
C PHE A 443 12.56 -7.58 -11.98
N ARG A 444 12.01 -8.67 -12.50
CA ARG A 444 11.87 -9.93 -11.74
C ARG A 444 13.20 -10.56 -11.36
N TYR A 445 14.29 -10.18 -12.00
CA TYR A 445 15.63 -10.64 -11.62
C TYR A 445 15.96 -10.36 -10.16
N ILE A 446 15.50 -9.21 -9.63
CA ILE A 446 15.77 -8.78 -8.26
C ILE A 446 14.54 -8.79 -7.35
N TYR A 447 13.35 -8.66 -7.92
CA TYR A 447 12.13 -8.45 -7.16
C TYR A 447 10.94 -9.24 -7.69
N GLU A 448 10.50 -10.22 -6.89
CA GLU A 448 9.23 -10.90 -7.10
C GLU A 448 8.13 -10.16 -6.36
N GLU A 449 7.11 -9.76 -7.10
CA GLU A 449 5.92 -9.10 -6.54
C GLU A 449 4.99 -10.12 -5.91
N THR A 450 4.44 -9.78 -4.73
CA THR A 450 3.32 -10.54 -4.18
C THR A 450 2.06 -10.13 -4.94
N SER A 451 1.44 -11.03 -5.66
CA SER A 451 0.14 -10.76 -6.29
C SER A 451 -0.98 -11.20 -5.34
N GLU A 452 -1.99 -10.34 -5.17
CA GLU A 452 -3.22 -10.71 -4.44
C GLU A 452 -4.07 -11.72 -5.24
N ASN A 453 -3.76 -11.90 -6.53
CA ASN A 453 -4.42 -12.79 -7.46
C ASN A 453 -3.47 -13.89 -7.95
N ASP A 454 -2.85 -14.63 -7.03
CA ASP A 454 -2.05 -15.82 -7.40
C ASP A 454 -2.89 -16.91 -8.12
N GLU A 455 -4.22 -16.79 -8.12
CA GLU A 455 -5.11 -17.61 -8.95
C GLU A 455 -4.98 -17.36 -10.46
N GLU A 456 -4.40 -16.23 -10.90
CA GLU A 456 -4.15 -15.92 -12.32
C GLU A 456 -2.73 -16.31 -12.81
N ILE A 457 -1.88 -16.81 -11.91
CA ILE A 457 -0.55 -17.34 -12.26
C ILE A 457 -0.57 -18.90 -12.27
N GLU A 458 -1.72 -19.50 -12.51
CA GLU A 458 -1.76 -20.88 -12.99
C GLU A 458 -1.16 -20.92 -14.40
N GLY A 459 0.14 -21.19 -14.52
CA GLY A 459 0.73 -21.33 -15.85
C GLY A 459 2.21 -20.97 -15.95
N GLU A 460 3.02 -21.24 -14.93
CA GLU A 460 4.48 -21.37 -15.13
C GLU A 460 4.85 -22.77 -15.66
N GLU A 461 3.90 -23.52 -16.23
CA GLU A 461 4.23 -24.74 -16.93
C GLU A 461 4.95 -24.38 -18.24
N ILE A 462 6.14 -24.91 -18.41
CA ILE A 462 6.85 -24.87 -19.70
C ILE A 462 6.11 -25.81 -20.63
N LEU A 463 5.28 -25.24 -21.51
CA LEU A 463 4.59 -26.06 -22.50
C LEU A 463 5.58 -26.67 -23.47
N PRO A 464 5.40 -27.97 -23.81
CA PRO A 464 6.20 -28.59 -24.85
C PRO A 464 5.93 -27.94 -26.21
N ASP A 465 6.94 -27.87 -27.04
CA ASP A 465 6.80 -27.43 -28.43
C ASP A 465 6.23 -28.56 -29.29
N LEU A 466 4.90 -28.59 -29.34
CA LEU A 466 4.16 -29.62 -30.09
C LEU A 466 3.64 -29.01 -31.39
N PRO A 467 3.83 -29.68 -32.54
CA PRO A 467 3.23 -29.22 -33.80
C PRO A 467 1.69 -29.38 -33.77
N GLY A 468 1.00 -28.55 -34.54
CA GLY A 468 -0.45 -28.73 -34.76
C GLY A 468 -0.76 -30.11 -35.33
N GLY A 469 -1.82 -30.74 -34.81
CA GLY A 469 -2.23 -32.10 -35.18
C GLY A 469 -1.51 -33.24 -34.41
N GLU A 470 -0.58 -32.94 -33.54
CA GLU A 470 0.02 -33.94 -32.66
C GLU A 470 -0.99 -34.48 -31.65
N THR A 471 -0.93 -35.78 -31.42
CA THR A 471 -1.82 -36.49 -30.51
C THR A 471 -1.17 -36.62 -29.14
N VAL A 472 -1.90 -36.38 -28.08
CA VAL A 472 -1.52 -36.55 -26.68
C VAL A 472 -2.46 -37.52 -26.00
N THR A 473 -1.96 -38.31 -25.06
CA THR A 473 -2.74 -39.29 -24.29
C THR A 473 -3.13 -38.71 -22.94
N ILE A 474 -4.38 -38.98 -22.51
CA ILE A 474 -4.90 -38.55 -21.21
C ILE A 474 -4.47 -39.55 -20.14
#